data_7a4114a3b4f653c0245be821d0eae7dc
#
_entry.id   7a4114a3b4f653c0245be821d0eae7dc
#
_cell.length_a   1.000
_cell.length_b   1.000
_cell.length_c   1.000
_cell.angle_alpha   90.00
_cell.angle_beta   90.00
_cell.angle_gamma   90.00
#
_symmetry.space_group_name_H-M   'P 1'
#
loop_
_entity.id
_entity.type
_entity.pdbx_description
1 polymer ?
#
loop_
_entity_poly.entity_id
_entity_poly.type
_entity_poly.pdbx_seq_one_letter_code
_entity_poly.pdbx_strand_id
1 'polypeptide(L)'
;MPSFVLQFLFRLSLGIAVGIALTPSALAVRSFHRLSCWCLLVLGVAGAVLAHLNSEAVEQSGAVIFLAVTVGVLACAAAALYQQDRDESGRIAIFALGLSAVLAVALATSWSRVTSGVGMGLALADLVSSGLLLGVTMAALWLGLWHLNTVAMPRVPLPQLAWVAGAALAVRTVLAVLAMGIALFASRPVPGLFWWFLVFRCVMGLLTWCLLRILAREVRKPLNQQAAAVLVYLALFASLLAELGSQLVSVEIPYTV
;
A
#
# COMPACT_ATOMS: atom_id res chain seq x y z
N MET A 1 5.94 -14.26 12.86
CA MET A 1 4.97 -13.13 12.94
C MET A 1 5.58 -11.73 12.85
N PRO A 2 6.74 -11.39 13.41
CA PRO A 2 7.27 -10.02 13.35
C PRO A 2 7.64 -9.51 11.97
N SER A 3 8.11 -10.37 11.07
CA SER A 3 8.40 -10.00 9.68
C SER A 3 7.17 -9.54 8.88
N PHE A 4 6.00 -10.04 9.22
CA PHE A 4 4.71 -9.69 8.65
C PHE A 4 4.34 -8.21 8.90
N VAL A 5 4.41 -7.77 10.17
CA VAL A 5 4.09 -6.37 10.53
C VAL A 5 5.07 -5.42 9.86
N LEU A 6 6.35 -5.79 9.81
CA LEU A 6 7.39 -5.02 9.17
C LEU A 6 7.12 -4.84 7.66
N GLN A 7 6.79 -5.92 6.96
CA GLN A 7 6.41 -5.86 5.54
C GLN A 7 5.18 -4.99 5.31
N PHE A 8 4.16 -5.12 6.19
CA PHE A 8 2.95 -4.32 6.10
C PHE A 8 3.23 -2.81 6.22
N LEU A 9 4.08 -2.40 7.18
CA LEU A 9 4.45 -0.99 7.35
C LEU A 9 5.14 -0.41 6.10
N PHE A 10 6.08 -1.14 5.50
CA PHE A 10 6.76 -0.65 4.31
C PHE A 10 5.87 -0.67 3.06
N ARG A 11 4.99 -1.68 2.91
CA ARG A 11 3.98 -1.69 1.84
C ARG A 11 3.06 -0.46 1.94
N LEU A 12 2.60 -0.16 3.15
CA LEU A 12 1.78 1.02 3.41
C LEU A 12 2.55 2.32 3.10
N SER A 13 3.81 2.41 3.52
CA SER A 13 4.68 3.57 3.25
C SER A 13 4.87 3.79 1.74
N LEU A 14 5.12 2.73 0.98
CA LEU A 14 5.22 2.80 -0.48
C LEU A 14 3.96 3.40 -1.11
N GLY A 15 2.81 2.86 -0.77
CA GLY A 15 1.56 3.30 -1.40
C GLY A 15 1.15 4.70 -0.99
N ILE A 16 1.39 5.11 0.26
CA ILE A 16 1.18 6.50 0.71
C ILE A 16 2.12 7.44 -0.06
N ALA A 17 3.41 7.09 -0.23
CA ALA A 17 4.35 7.88 -1.00
C ALA A 17 3.87 8.09 -2.44
N VAL A 18 3.42 7.02 -3.11
CA VAL A 18 2.85 7.12 -4.45
C VAL A 18 1.57 7.96 -4.46
N GLY A 19 0.69 7.80 -3.48
CA GLY A 19 -0.53 8.60 -3.34
C GLY A 19 -0.25 10.09 -3.21
N ILE A 20 0.77 10.47 -2.42
CA ILE A 20 1.23 11.86 -2.30
C ILE A 20 1.82 12.35 -3.63
N ALA A 21 2.68 11.55 -4.27
CA ALA A 21 3.33 11.92 -5.53
C ALA A 21 2.32 12.16 -6.68
N LEU A 22 1.22 11.42 -6.66
CA LEU A 22 0.10 11.56 -7.62
C LEU A 22 -0.83 12.73 -7.31
N THR A 23 -0.71 13.32 -6.12
CA THR A 23 -1.55 14.44 -5.70
C THR A 23 -0.75 15.75 -5.85
N PRO A 24 -0.96 16.55 -6.92
CA PRO A 24 -0.23 17.81 -7.11
C PRO A 24 -0.49 18.79 -5.97
N SER A 25 0.54 19.48 -5.52
CA SER A 25 0.44 20.50 -4.46
C SER A 25 -0.48 21.66 -4.82
N ALA A 26 -0.59 21.99 -6.10
CA ALA A 26 -1.55 22.97 -6.61
C ALA A 26 -3.03 22.57 -6.38
N LEU A 27 -3.32 21.28 -6.22
CA LEU A 27 -4.67 20.73 -6.07
C LEU A 27 -4.98 20.26 -4.65
N ALA A 28 -3.98 20.14 -3.78
CA ALA A 28 -4.14 19.70 -2.40
C ALA A 28 -3.62 20.76 -1.43
N VAL A 29 -4.28 20.84 -0.26
CA VAL A 29 -3.83 21.75 0.80
C VAL A 29 -2.46 21.28 1.31
N ARG A 30 -1.53 22.20 1.53
CA ARG A 30 -0.18 21.91 2.07
C ARG A 30 -0.21 21.06 3.35
N SER A 31 -1.22 21.28 4.19
CA SER A 31 -1.44 20.51 5.41
C SER A 31 -1.62 19.02 5.13
N PHE A 32 -2.23 18.64 3.99
CA PHE A 32 -2.35 17.24 3.57
C PHE A 32 -0.98 16.61 3.32
N HIS A 33 -0.10 17.27 2.55
CA HIS A 33 1.25 16.78 2.29
C HIS A 33 2.07 16.64 3.57
N ARG A 34 1.99 17.65 4.45
CA ARG A 34 2.68 17.62 5.75
C ARG A 34 2.21 16.47 6.63
N LEU A 35 0.89 16.31 6.80
CA LEU A 35 0.33 15.21 7.60
C LEU A 35 0.77 13.85 7.05
N SER A 36 0.69 13.68 5.75
CA SER A 36 1.10 12.45 5.08
C SER A 36 2.60 12.15 5.27
N CYS A 37 3.47 13.17 5.20
CA CYS A 37 4.89 13.03 5.50
C CYS A 37 5.15 12.67 6.97
N TRP A 38 4.42 13.25 7.92
CA TRP A 38 4.52 12.87 9.34
C TRP A 38 4.09 11.41 9.57
N CYS A 39 3.04 10.95 8.89
CA CYS A 39 2.65 9.55 8.95
C CYS A 39 3.75 8.63 8.38
N LEU A 40 4.38 9.01 7.26
CA LEU A 40 5.50 8.27 6.69
C LEU A 40 6.71 8.23 7.63
N LEU A 41 7.00 9.32 8.34
CA LEU A 41 8.02 9.35 9.37
C LEU A 41 7.72 8.33 10.48
N VAL A 42 6.50 8.34 11.00
CA VAL A 42 6.08 7.39 12.06
C VAL A 42 6.22 5.95 11.57
N LEU A 43 5.79 5.66 10.33
CA LEU A 43 5.93 4.33 9.74
C LEU A 43 7.41 3.94 9.56
N GLY A 44 8.28 4.86 9.15
CA GLY A 44 9.73 4.63 9.05
C GLY A 44 10.36 4.32 10.40
N VAL A 45 10.05 5.12 11.43
CA VAL A 45 10.53 4.90 12.81
C VAL A 45 10.02 3.57 13.37
N ALA A 46 8.73 3.29 13.22
CA ALA A 46 8.15 2.01 13.65
C ALA A 46 8.79 0.82 12.93
N GLY A 47 9.05 0.95 11.62
CA GLY A 47 9.77 -0.04 10.83
C GLY A 47 11.20 -0.28 11.33
N ALA A 48 11.94 0.78 11.66
CA ALA A 48 13.29 0.67 12.19
C ALA A 48 13.31 -0.03 13.56
N VAL A 49 12.41 0.36 14.47
CA VAL A 49 12.27 -0.25 15.80
C VAL A 49 11.92 -1.73 15.70
N LEU A 50 10.93 -2.08 14.86
CA LEU A 50 10.53 -3.47 14.68
C LEU A 50 11.62 -4.31 14.01
N ALA A 51 12.37 -3.77 13.05
CA ALA A 51 13.50 -4.46 12.44
C ALA A 51 14.63 -4.70 13.45
N HIS A 52 14.87 -3.75 14.35
CA HIS A 52 15.86 -3.89 15.42
C HIS A 52 15.43 -4.95 16.44
N LEU A 53 14.18 -4.90 16.91
CA LEU A 53 13.65 -5.87 17.88
C LEU A 53 13.59 -7.30 17.34
N ASN A 54 13.56 -7.47 16.01
CA ASN A 54 13.49 -8.77 15.34
C ASN A 54 14.74 -9.06 14.52
N SER A 55 15.88 -8.52 14.91
CA SER A 55 17.15 -8.66 14.20
C SER A 55 17.59 -10.10 13.97
N GLU A 56 17.22 -11.02 14.86
CA GLU A 56 17.51 -12.45 14.72
C GLU A 56 16.64 -13.15 13.65
N ALA A 57 15.43 -12.63 13.40
CA ALA A 57 14.48 -13.23 12.47
C ALA A 57 14.60 -12.66 11.03
N VAL A 58 15.31 -11.54 10.85
CA VAL A 58 15.50 -10.85 9.57
C VAL A 58 16.96 -10.97 9.15
N GLU A 59 17.23 -11.79 8.12
CA GLU A 59 18.60 -12.08 7.64
C GLU A 59 19.43 -10.82 7.34
N GLN A 60 18.79 -9.74 6.91
CA GLN A 60 19.44 -8.47 6.55
C GLN A 60 18.94 -7.31 7.41
N SER A 61 18.78 -7.54 8.72
CA SER A 61 18.22 -6.56 9.65
C SER A 61 18.91 -5.19 9.60
N GLY A 62 20.22 -5.14 9.50
CA GLY A 62 20.98 -3.90 9.38
C GLY A 62 20.63 -3.06 8.15
N ALA A 63 20.49 -3.71 6.99
CA ALA A 63 20.08 -3.02 5.75
C ALA A 63 18.62 -2.56 5.82
N VAL A 64 17.73 -3.36 6.40
CA VAL A 64 16.33 -2.99 6.59
C VAL A 64 16.19 -1.81 7.55
N ILE A 65 16.95 -1.79 8.65
CA ILE A 65 16.98 -0.66 9.60
C ILE A 65 17.50 0.61 8.89
N PHE A 66 18.58 0.50 8.13
CA PHE A 66 19.12 1.63 7.37
C PHE A 66 18.08 2.21 6.41
N LEU A 67 17.38 1.36 5.63
CA LEU A 67 16.32 1.80 4.73
C LEU A 67 15.11 2.39 5.47
N ALA A 68 14.73 1.83 6.61
CA ALA A 68 13.66 2.37 7.44
C ALA A 68 13.98 3.78 7.96
N VAL A 69 15.20 3.98 8.43
CA VAL A 69 15.70 5.32 8.84
C VAL A 69 15.73 6.26 7.64
N THR A 70 16.17 5.79 6.47
CA THR A 70 16.16 6.58 5.23
C THR A 70 14.75 7.03 4.86
N VAL A 71 13.74 6.15 4.98
CA VAL A 71 12.31 6.51 4.80
C VAL A 71 11.92 7.64 5.75
N GLY A 72 12.27 7.54 7.02
CA GLY A 72 11.99 8.58 8.02
C GLY A 72 12.67 9.93 7.69
N VAL A 73 13.96 9.90 7.35
CA VAL A 73 14.73 11.10 6.99
C VAL A 73 14.17 11.77 5.74
N LEU A 74 13.87 11.00 4.70
CA LEU A 74 13.27 11.53 3.46
C LEU A 74 11.85 12.08 3.70
N ALA A 75 11.08 11.48 4.61
CA ALA A 75 9.77 12.00 5.00
C ALA A 75 9.90 13.36 5.70
N CYS A 76 10.86 13.53 6.61
CA CYS A 76 11.17 14.82 7.24
C CYS A 76 11.63 15.86 6.20
N ALA A 77 12.55 15.49 5.30
CA ALA A 77 13.02 16.36 4.25
C ALA A 77 11.88 16.82 3.33
N ALA A 78 11.01 15.89 2.89
CA ALA A 78 9.84 16.21 2.08
C ALA A 78 8.89 17.16 2.82
N ALA A 79 8.60 16.92 4.11
CA ALA A 79 7.78 17.81 4.91
C ALA A 79 8.32 19.24 4.98
N ALA A 80 9.65 19.38 5.17
CA ALA A 80 10.34 20.67 5.20
C ALA A 80 10.30 21.37 3.83
N LEU A 81 10.51 20.62 2.73
CA LEU A 81 10.46 21.15 1.37
C LEU A 81 9.06 21.66 0.99
N TYR A 82 8.01 20.91 1.33
CA TYR A 82 6.62 21.37 1.14
C TYR A 82 6.29 22.60 2.01
N GLN A 83 6.93 22.74 3.17
CA GLN A 83 6.77 23.93 3.99
C GLN A 83 7.44 25.17 3.37
N GLN A 84 8.53 24.99 2.61
CA GLN A 84 9.30 26.05 1.93
C GLN A 84 8.81 26.34 0.51
N ASP A 85 7.65 25.83 0.09
CA ASP A 85 7.12 25.98 -1.27
C ASP A 85 7.99 25.39 -2.39
N ARG A 86 8.84 24.39 -2.06
CA ARG A 86 9.70 23.68 -3.00
C ARG A 86 9.06 22.36 -3.43
N ASP A 87 7.94 22.45 -4.12
CA ASP A 87 7.10 21.31 -4.47
C ASP A 87 7.79 20.25 -5.33
N GLU A 88 8.60 20.67 -6.31
CA GLU A 88 9.36 19.72 -7.17
C GLU A 88 10.37 18.92 -6.35
N SER A 89 11.14 19.60 -5.50
CA SER A 89 12.12 18.95 -4.63
C SER A 89 11.42 18.02 -3.62
N GLY A 90 10.26 18.43 -3.09
CA GLY A 90 9.42 17.61 -2.23
C GLY A 90 8.96 16.33 -2.93
N ARG A 91 8.53 16.41 -4.18
CA ARG A 91 8.16 15.25 -4.99
C ARG A 91 9.32 14.29 -5.24
N ILE A 92 10.51 14.81 -5.53
CA ILE A 92 11.72 13.99 -5.69
C ILE A 92 12.02 13.23 -4.39
N ALA A 93 11.96 13.91 -3.23
CA ALA A 93 12.15 13.27 -1.93
C ALA A 93 11.11 12.15 -1.68
N ILE A 94 9.85 12.36 -2.04
CA ILE A 94 8.78 11.34 -1.93
C ILE A 94 9.03 10.15 -2.87
N PHE A 95 9.51 10.37 -4.09
CA PHE A 95 9.88 9.27 -4.98
C PHE A 95 11.05 8.45 -4.44
N ALA A 96 12.10 9.12 -3.93
CA ALA A 96 13.23 8.45 -3.30
C ALA A 96 12.80 7.64 -2.07
N LEU A 97 11.87 8.18 -1.26
CA LEU A 97 11.25 7.50 -0.14
C LEU A 97 10.48 6.23 -0.60
N GLY A 98 9.65 6.35 -1.64
CA GLY A 98 8.92 5.22 -2.21
C GLY A 98 9.86 4.10 -2.67
N LEU A 99 10.97 4.46 -3.34
CA LEU A 99 11.99 3.49 -3.75
C LEU A 99 12.65 2.82 -2.54
N SER A 100 13.00 3.60 -1.50
CA SER A 100 13.57 3.06 -0.26
C SER A 100 12.61 2.11 0.44
N ALA A 101 11.31 2.41 0.44
CA ALA A 101 10.28 1.52 0.99
C ALA A 101 10.16 0.21 0.20
N VAL A 102 10.22 0.24 -1.13
CA VAL A 102 10.23 -0.98 -1.98
C VAL A 102 11.44 -1.85 -1.65
N LEU A 103 12.63 -1.24 -1.58
CA LEU A 103 13.85 -1.97 -1.24
C LEU A 103 13.78 -2.56 0.17
N ALA A 104 13.25 -1.81 1.15
CA ALA A 104 13.08 -2.29 2.52
C ALA A 104 12.14 -3.50 2.58
N VAL A 105 11.01 -3.47 1.87
CA VAL A 105 10.11 -4.63 1.79
C VAL A 105 10.79 -5.80 1.11
N ALA A 106 11.49 -5.57 -0.01
CA ALA A 106 12.20 -6.63 -0.72
C ALA A 106 13.22 -7.32 0.20
N LEU A 107 14.01 -6.55 0.96
CA LEU A 107 14.98 -7.10 1.91
C LEU A 107 14.34 -7.77 3.14
N ALA A 108 13.18 -7.27 3.58
CA ALA A 108 12.44 -7.86 4.70
C ALA A 108 11.69 -9.15 4.30
N THR A 109 11.65 -9.49 3.01
CA THR A 109 10.99 -10.69 2.52
C THR A 109 11.98 -11.86 2.52
N SER A 110 11.60 -12.97 3.15
CA SER A 110 12.43 -14.20 3.17
C SER A 110 12.40 -14.87 1.79
N TRP A 111 13.41 -14.59 0.98
CA TRP A 111 13.57 -15.17 -0.37
C TRP A 111 13.93 -16.63 -0.38
N SER A 112 14.34 -17.20 0.78
CA SER A 112 14.71 -18.61 0.92
C SER A 112 13.62 -19.60 0.49
N ARG A 113 12.37 -19.14 0.42
CA ARG A 113 11.20 -19.93 -0.01
C ARG A 113 10.93 -19.84 -1.52
N VAL A 114 11.57 -18.91 -2.21
CA VAL A 114 11.35 -18.64 -3.65
C VAL A 114 12.44 -19.35 -4.45
N THR A 115 12.10 -20.47 -5.07
CA THR A 115 13.06 -21.35 -5.76
C THR A 115 13.29 -21.02 -7.23
N SER A 116 12.53 -20.07 -7.79
CA SER A 116 12.62 -19.70 -9.21
C SER A 116 12.59 -18.20 -9.43
N GLY A 117 13.29 -17.70 -10.47
CA GLY A 117 13.28 -16.29 -10.85
C GLY A 117 11.89 -15.77 -11.22
N VAL A 118 11.02 -16.62 -11.78
CA VAL A 118 9.62 -16.26 -12.08
C VAL A 118 8.84 -16.05 -10.78
N GLY A 119 9.03 -16.91 -9.77
CA GLY A 119 8.42 -16.74 -8.45
C GLY A 119 8.85 -15.44 -7.78
N MET A 120 10.12 -15.04 -7.91
CA MET A 120 10.63 -13.79 -7.39
C MET A 120 9.93 -12.57 -8.03
N GLY A 121 9.74 -12.58 -9.35
CA GLY A 121 9.03 -11.53 -10.07
C GLY A 121 7.57 -11.41 -9.64
N LEU A 122 6.86 -12.53 -9.48
CA LEU A 122 5.48 -12.57 -9.00
C LEU A 122 5.36 -12.05 -7.56
N ALA A 123 6.27 -12.45 -6.68
CA ALA A 123 6.30 -11.99 -5.29
C ALA A 123 6.55 -10.48 -5.19
N LEU A 124 7.48 -9.92 -5.98
CA LEU A 124 7.70 -8.48 -6.05
C LEU A 124 6.48 -7.73 -6.60
N ALA A 125 5.84 -8.26 -7.64
CA ALA A 125 4.64 -7.67 -8.22
C ALA A 125 3.46 -7.67 -7.22
N ASP A 126 3.26 -8.76 -6.47
CA ASP A 126 2.26 -8.83 -5.40
C ASP A 126 2.56 -7.81 -4.30
N LEU A 127 3.80 -7.72 -3.89
CA LEU A 127 4.27 -6.81 -2.85
C LEU A 127 4.01 -5.34 -3.24
N VAL A 128 4.39 -4.94 -4.46
CA VAL A 128 4.19 -3.57 -4.95
C VAL A 128 2.71 -3.27 -5.14
N SER A 129 1.94 -4.18 -5.76
CA SER A 129 0.51 -3.98 -5.98
C SER A 129 -0.29 -3.92 -4.67
N SER A 130 0.09 -4.70 -3.66
CA SER A 130 -0.45 -4.66 -2.31
C SER A 130 -0.20 -3.31 -1.64
N GLY A 131 1.05 -2.86 -1.66
CA GLY A 131 1.43 -1.56 -1.12
C GLY A 131 0.68 -0.41 -1.81
N LEU A 132 0.61 -0.43 -3.14
CA LEU A 132 -0.15 0.56 -3.90
C LEU A 132 -1.64 0.57 -3.53
N LEU A 133 -2.28 -0.59 -3.46
CA LEU A 133 -3.69 -0.68 -3.10
C LEU A 133 -3.95 -0.06 -1.72
N LEU A 134 -3.23 -0.49 -0.70
CA LEU A 134 -3.42 -0.03 0.68
C LEU A 134 -3.05 1.44 0.86
N GLY A 135 -1.87 1.84 0.42
CA GLY A 135 -1.39 3.18 0.69
C GLY A 135 -2.08 4.24 -0.15
N VAL A 136 -2.42 3.94 -1.42
CA VAL A 136 -3.19 4.88 -2.25
C VAL A 136 -4.63 5.03 -1.73
N THR A 137 -5.26 3.96 -1.26
CA THR A 137 -6.60 4.07 -0.62
C THR A 137 -6.53 4.85 0.68
N MET A 138 -5.44 4.72 1.47
CA MET A 138 -5.21 5.52 2.67
C MET A 138 -5.01 7.01 2.33
N ALA A 139 -4.21 7.32 1.32
CA ALA A 139 -4.04 8.69 0.84
C ALA A 139 -5.36 9.29 0.32
N ALA A 140 -6.16 8.49 -0.40
CA ALA A 140 -7.49 8.88 -0.86
C ALA A 140 -8.45 9.14 0.31
N LEU A 141 -8.37 8.36 1.39
CA LEU A 141 -9.16 8.58 2.61
C LEU A 141 -8.81 9.93 3.24
N TRP A 142 -7.52 10.20 3.46
CA TRP A 142 -7.10 11.49 4.03
C TRP A 142 -7.53 12.65 3.15
N LEU A 143 -7.36 12.54 1.84
CA LEU A 143 -7.80 13.55 0.89
C LEU A 143 -9.33 13.75 0.95
N GLY A 144 -10.10 12.66 1.05
CA GLY A 144 -11.55 12.69 1.23
C GLY A 144 -11.97 13.41 2.50
N LEU A 145 -11.30 13.13 3.63
CA LEU A 145 -11.55 13.82 4.90
C LEU A 145 -11.22 15.32 4.83
N TRP A 146 -10.14 15.70 4.14
CA TRP A 146 -9.83 17.11 3.88
C TRP A 146 -10.90 17.80 3.04
N HIS A 147 -11.43 17.13 2.01
CA HIS A 147 -12.53 17.67 1.21
C HIS A 147 -13.81 17.93 2.00
N LEU A 148 -14.08 17.14 3.04
CA LEU A 148 -15.22 17.38 3.94
C LEU A 148 -15.06 18.67 4.74
N ASN A 149 -13.82 19.02 5.10
CA ASN A 149 -13.53 20.19 5.93
C ASN A 149 -13.22 21.47 5.12
N THR A 150 -12.94 21.33 3.81
CA THR A 150 -12.48 22.44 2.96
C THR A 150 -13.29 22.48 1.66
N VAL A 151 -14.35 23.26 1.64
CA VAL A 151 -15.33 23.33 0.53
C VAL A 151 -14.70 23.79 -0.81
N ALA A 152 -13.61 24.53 -0.79
CA ALA A 152 -12.99 25.15 -1.96
C ALA A 152 -11.91 24.24 -2.65
N MET A 153 -11.70 23.02 -2.18
CA MET A 153 -10.62 22.17 -2.70
C MET A 153 -11.01 21.48 -4.03
N PRO A 154 -10.16 21.50 -5.07
CA PRO A 154 -10.44 20.81 -6.35
C PRO A 154 -10.56 19.29 -6.15
N ARG A 155 -11.52 18.67 -6.84
CA ARG A 155 -11.85 17.23 -6.69
C ARG A 155 -10.99 16.31 -7.54
N VAL A 156 -10.17 16.86 -8.42
CA VAL A 156 -9.40 16.14 -9.44
C VAL A 156 -8.52 15.00 -8.91
N PRO A 157 -7.83 15.10 -7.77
CA PRO A 157 -6.94 14.05 -7.32
C PRO A 157 -7.64 12.75 -6.88
N LEU A 158 -8.86 12.84 -6.32
CA LEU A 158 -9.55 11.67 -5.76
C LEU A 158 -9.90 10.59 -6.82
N PRO A 159 -10.47 10.94 -8.01
CA PRO A 159 -10.67 9.98 -9.08
C PRO A 159 -9.38 9.33 -9.59
N GLN A 160 -8.26 10.07 -9.62
CA GLN A 160 -6.97 9.53 -10.03
C GLN A 160 -6.47 8.47 -9.05
N LEU A 161 -6.54 8.75 -7.74
CA LEU A 161 -6.19 7.79 -6.71
C LEU A 161 -7.10 6.54 -6.75
N ALA A 162 -8.40 6.72 -6.95
CA ALA A 162 -9.34 5.60 -7.10
C ALA A 162 -9.02 4.75 -8.34
N TRP A 163 -8.58 5.36 -9.43
CA TRP A 163 -8.17 4.64 -10.64
C TRP A 163 -6.88 3.83 -10.40
N VAL A 164 -5.88 4.41 -9.75
CA VAL A 164 -4.62 3.72 -9.41
C VAL A 164 -4.87 2.56 -8.44
N ALA A 165 -5.71 2.77 -7.42
CA ALA A 165 -6.13 1.70 -6.51
C ALA A 165 -6.85 0.56 -7.26
N GLY A 166 -7.74 0.91 -8.20
CA GLY A 166 -8.42 -0.04 -9.07
C GLY A 166 -7.47 -0.83 -9.98
N ALA A 167 -6.47 -0.17 -10.56
CA ALA A 167 -5.44 -0.82 -11.36
C ALA A 167 -4.57 -1.77 -10.51
N ALA A 168 -4.15 -1.34 -9.32
CA ALA A 168 -3.42 -2.19 -8.37
C ALA A 168 -4.22 -3.43 -7.99
N LEU A 169 -5.52 -3.28 -7.74
CA LEU A 169 -6.43 -4.39 -7.45
C LEU A 169 -6.57 -5.36 -8.64
N ALA A 170 -6.65 -4.84 -9.88
CA ALA A 170 -6.69 -5.68 -11.08
C ALA A 170 -5.41 -6.50 -11.23
N VAL A 171 -4.24 -5.89 -11.05
CA VAL A 171 -2.95 -6.59 -11.06
C VAL A 171 -2.93 -7.70 -10.00
N ARG A 172 -3.35 -7.41 -8.77
CA ARG A 172 -3.43 -8.42 -7.69
C ARG A 172 -4.36 -9.57 -8.03
N THR A 173 -5.49 -9.30 -8.67
CA THR A 173 -6.43 -10.35 -9.08
C THR A 173 -5.78 -11.27 -10.12
N VAL A 174 -5.08 -10.70 -11.11
CA VAL A 174 -4.33 -11.48 -12.10
C VAL A 174 -3.23 -12.33 -11.43
N LEU A 175 -2.46 -11.73 -10.52
CA LEU A 175 -1.41 -12.46 -9.78
C LEU A 175 -1.99 -13.62 -8.96
N ALA A 176 -3.13 -13.40 -8.28
CA ALA A 176 -3.79 -14.46 -7.51
C ALA A 176 -4.27 -15.61 -8.40
N VAL A 177 -4.83 -15.31 -9.58
CA VAL A 177 -5.27 -16.32 -10.56
C VAL A 177 -4.07 -17.09 -11.11
N LEU A 178 -2.96 -16.41 -11.42
CA LEU A 178 -1.72 -17.04 -11.88
C LEU A 178 -1.13 -17.96 -10.81
N ALA A 179 -1.02 -17.48 -9.57
CA ALA A 179 -0.51 -18.29 -8.46
C ALA A 179 -1.37 -19.53 -8.22
N MET A 180 -2.70 -19.38 -8.29
CA MET A 180 -3.62 -20.50 -8.19
C MET A 180 -3.45 -21.50 -9.35
N GLY A 181 -3.32 -21.01 -10.57
CA GLY A 181 -3.05 -21.86 -11.74
C GLY A 181 -1.79 -22.69 -11.53
N ILE A 182 -0.69 -22.06 -11.11
CA ILE A 182 0.59 -22.75 -10.83
C ILE A 182 0.40 -23.81 -9.74
N ALA A 183 -0.31 -23.49 -8.64
CA ALA A 183 -0.55 -24.43 -7.55
C ALA A 183 -1.37 -25.66 -8.00
N LEU A 184 -2.38 -25.48 -8.83
CA LEU A 184 -3.19 -26.57 -9.37
C LEU A 184 -2.40 -27.45 -10.34
N PHE A 185 -1.59 -26.88 -11.22
CA PHE A 185 -0.74 -27.64 -12.14
C PHE A 185 0.39 -28.41 -11.43
N ALA A 186 0.87 -27.90 -10.30
CA ALA A 186 1.90 -28.58 -9.49
C ALA A 186 1.37 -29.83 -8.75
N SER A 187 0.08 -30.17 -8.87
CA SER A 187 -0.59 -31.34 -8.26
C SER A 187 -0.31 -31.49 -6.76
N ARG A 188 -0.11 -30.39 -6.05
CA ARG A 188 0.18 -30.41 -4.60
C ARG A 188 -1.13 -30.46 -3.82
N PRO A 189 -1.21 -31.24 -2.73
CA PRO A 189 -2.39 -31.24 -1.88
C PRO A 189 -2.58 -29.85 -1.28
N VAL A 190 -3.70 -29.21 -1.65
CA VAL A 190 -4.05 -27.88 -1.15
C VAL A 190 -4.96 -28.06 0.08
N PRO A 191 -4.55 -27.53 1.25
CA PRO A 191 -5.39 -27.62 2.45
C PRO A 191 -6.76 -26.98 2.24
N GLY A 192 -7.82 -27.57 2.82
CA GLY A 192 -9.19 -27.03 2.69
C GLY A 192 -9.32 -25.59 3.15
N LEU A 193 -8.53 -25.19 4.16
CA LEU A 193 -8.47 -23.82 4.68
C LEU A 193 -8.04 -22.80 3.59
N PHE A 194 -7.19 -23.22 2.65
CA PHE A 194 -6.75 -22.37 1.53
C PHE A 194 -7.92 -21.90 0.66
N TRP A 195 -8.90 -22.77 0.39
CA TRP A 195 -10.07 -22.42 -0.42
C TRP A 195 -10.94 -21.37 0.25
N TRP A 196 -11.14 -21.46 1.56
CA TRP A 196 -11.85 -20.45 2.32
C TRP A 196 -11.18 -19.08 2.26
N PHE A 197 -9.88 -19.04 2.42
CA PHE A 197 -9.13 -17.79 2.32
C PHE A 197 -9.13 -17.21 0.90
N LEU A 198 -9.03 -18.06 -0.11
CA LEU A 198 -9.12 -17.62 -1.50
C LEU A 198 -10.50 -17.01 -1.80
N VAL A 199 -11.58 -17.67 -1.38
CA VAL A 199 -12.94 -17.14 -1.50
C VAL A 199 -13.05 -15.81 -0.77
N PHE A 200 -12.57 -15.72 0.47
CA PHE A 200 -12.58 -14.49 1.25
C PHE A 200 -11.82 -13.37 0.54
N ARG A 201 -10.62 -13.64 0.03
CA ARG A 201 -9.83 -12.68 -0.74
C ARG A 201 -10.57 -12.21 -2.01
N CYS A 202 -11.19 -13.11 -2.75
CA CYS A 202 -11.99 -12.78 -3.93
C CYS A 202 -13.21 -11.92 -3.58
N VAL A 203 -13.94 -12.26 -2.53
CA VAL A 203 -15.11 -11.50 -2.07
C VAL A 203 -14.72 -10.09 -1.65
N MET A 204 -13.67 -9.95 -0.82
CA MET A 204 -13.17 -8.63 -0.37
C MET A 204 -12.59 -7.82 -1.52
N GLY A 205 -11.89 -8.46 -2.47
CA GLY A 205 -11.40 -7.81 -3.68
C GLY A 205 -12.54 -7.29 -4.56
N LEU A 206 -13.57 -8.10 -4.80
CA LEU A 206 -14.76 -7.70 -5.55
C LEU A 206 -15.50 -6.54 -4.86
N LEU A 207 -15.65 -6.62 -3.55
CA LEU A 207 -16.26 -5.55 -2.74
C LEU A 207 -15.46 -4.24 -2.90
N THR A 208 -14.15 -4.30 -2.75
CA THR A 208 -13.26 -3.14 -2.95
C THR A 208 -13.42 -2.55 -4.35
N TRP A 209 -13.46 -3.40 -5.38
CA TRP A 209 -13.65 -2.96 -6.76
C TRP A 209 -15.00 -2.27 -6.97
N CYS A 210 -16.09 -2.85 -6.46
CA CYS A 210 -17.42 -2.25 -6.51
C CYS A 210 -17.44 -0.88 -5.82
N LEU A 211 -16.84 -0.77 -4.62
CA LEU A 211 -16.76 0.47 -3.85
C LEU A 211 -15.96 1.56 -4.61
N LEU A 212 -14.82 1.21 -5.19
CA LEU A 212 -14.01 2.14 -5.99
C LEU A 212 -14.75 2.59 -7.26
N ARG A 213 -15.52 1.71 -7.90
CA ARG A 213 -16.37 2.04 -9.06
C ARG A 213 -17.49 3.00 -8.69
N ILE A 214 -18.17 2.76 -7.56
CA ILE A 214 -19.22 3.65 -7.04
C ILE A 214 -18.58 5.00 -6.68
N LEU A 215 -17.44 5.00 -5.99
CA LEU A 215 -16.68 6.20 -5.65
C LEU A 215 -16.37 7.03 -6.90
N ALA A 216 -15.84 6.41 -7.95
CA ALA A 216 -15.51 7.10 -9.20
C ALA A 216 -16.72 7.76 -9.87
N ARG A 217 -17.94 7.25 -9.63
CA ARG A 217 -19.20 7.84 -10.10
C ARG A 217 -19.68 8.97 -9.19
N GLU A 218 -19.64 8.75 -7.86
CA GLU A 218 -20.15 9.72 -6.87
C GLU A 218 -19.29 10.99 -6.78
N VAL A 219 -17.96 10.89 -6.92
CA VAL A 219 -17.05 12.05 -6.93
C VAL A 219 -17.36 13.03 -8.08
N ARG A 220 -17.97 12.56 -9.17
CA ARG A 220 -18.39 13.41 -10.29
C ARG A 220 -19.63 14.23 -10.00
N LYS A 221 -20.40 13.87 -8.96
CA LYS A 221 -21.64 14.58 -8.57
C LYS A 221 -21.32 15.69 -7.58
N PRO A 222 -21.83 16.93 -7.76
CA PRO A 222 -21.45 18.06 -6.93
C PRO A 222 -21.93 18.00 -5.46
N LEU A 223 -22.90 17.14 -5.15
CA LEU A 223 -23.65 17.18 -3.88
C LEU A 223 -23.27 16.11 -2.85
N ASN A 224 -22.36 15.15 -3.15
CA ASN A 224 -22.23 13.95 -2.33
C ASN A 224 -20.81 13.71 -1.78
N GLN A 225 -20.19 14.75 -1.18
CA GLN A 225 -18.83 14.63 -0.61
C GLN A 225 -18.77 13.65 0.56
N GLN A 226 -19.80 13.62 1.41
CA GLN A 226 -19.89 12.69 2.54
C GLN A 226 -19.95 11.24 2.06
N ALA A 227 -20.78 10.96 1.05
CA ALA A 227 -20.88 9.62 0.47
C ALA A 227 -19.53 9.17 -0.15
N ALA A 228 -18.81 10.09 -0.82
CA ALA A 228 -17.49 9.78 -1.37
C ALA A 228 -16.48 9.41 -0.26
N ALA A 229 -16.42 10.14 0.84
CA ALA A 229 -15.55 9.84 1.97
C ALA A 229 -15.89 8.49 2.63
N VAL A 230 -17.18 8.19 2.82
CA VAL A 230 -17.65 6.90 3.36
C VAL A 230 -17.26 5.74 2.44
N LEU A 231 -17.42 5.92 1.12
CA LEU A 231 -17.04 4.89 0.14
C LEU A 231 -15.53 4.61 0.15
N VAL A 232 -14.69 5.64 0.27
CA VAL A 232 -13.23 5.45 0.41
C VAL A 232 -12.89 4.72 1.70
N TYR A 233 -13.55 5.07 2.81
CA TYR A 233 -13.35 4.39 4.09
C TYR A 233 -13.71 2.91 4.01
N LEU A 234 -14.85 2.57 3.43
CA LEU A 234 -15.27 1.20 3.24
C LEU A 234 -14.33 0.43 2.28
N ALA A 235 -13.87 1.08 1.20
CA ALA A 235 -12.91 0.49 0.28
C ALA A 235 -11.56 0.21 0.95
N LEU A 236 -11.07 1.13 1.79
CA LEU A 236 -9.87 0.94 2.59
C LEU A 236 -10.05 -0.24 3.56
N PHE A 237 -11.15 -0.28 4.30
CA PHE A 237 -11.42 -1.35 5.25
C PHE A 237 -11.49 -2.72 4.57
N ALA A 238 -12.19 -2.82 3.45
CA ALA A 238 -12.26 -4.06 2.66
C ALA A 238 -10.89 -4.48 2.12
N SER A 239 -10.07 -3.53 1.64
CA SER A 239 -8.71 -3.82 1.16
C SER A 239 -7.76 -4.23 2.28
N LEU A 240 -7.87 -3.64 3.48
CA LEU A 240 -7.13 -4.06 4.67
C LEU A 240 -7.47 -5.49 5.08
N LEU A 241 -8.76 -5.83 5.13
CA LEU A 241 -9.19 -7.20 5.46
C LEU A 241 -8.70 -8.21 4.42
N ALA A 242 -8.78 -7.88 3.13
CA ALA A 242 -8.27 -8.73 2.06
C ALA A 242 -6.76 -8.96 2.20
N GLU A 243 -6.00 -7.91 2.54
CA GLU A 243 -4.55 -7.99 2.70
C GLU A 243 -4.16 -8.80 3.93
N LEU A 244 -4.77 -8.52 5.09
CA LEU A 244 -4.53 -9.28 6.32
C LEU A 244 -4.84 -10.76 6.12
N GLY A 245 -5.97 -11.09 5.48
CA GLY A 245 -6.31 -12.46 5.12
C GLY A 245 -5.27 -13.11 4.22
N SER A 246 -4.85 -12.42 3.16
CA SER A 246 -3.81 -12.90 2.24
C SER A 246 -2.48 -13.20 2.94
N GLN A 247 -2.08 -12.32 3.85
CA GLN A 247 -0.82 -12.46 4.58
C GLN A 247 -0.88 -13.57 5.64
N LEU A 248 -2.00 -13.75 6.34
CA LEU A 248 -2.18 -14.87 7.26
C LEU A 248 -2.04 -16.22 6.54
N VAL A 249 -2.64 -16.34 5.35
CA VAL A 249 -2.52 -17.55 4.54
C VAL A 249 -1.10 -17.81 4.10
N SER A 250 -0.36 -16.77 3.71
CA SER A 250 1.04 -16.92 3.26
C SER A 250 1.98 -17.39 4.36
N VAL A 251 1.62 -17.21 5.64
CA VAL A 251 2.38 -17.74 6.79
C VAL A 251 2.17 -19.24 6.94
N GLU A 252 0.94 -19.71 6.75
CA GLU A 252 0.60 -21.13 6.97
C GLU A 252 0.87 -22.00 5.72
N ILE A 253 0.75 -21.40 4.54
CA ILE A 253 0.90 -22.12 3.27
C ILE A 253 2.02 -21.48 2.45
N PRO A 254 3.23 -22.08 2.42
CA PRO A 254 4.41 -21.48 1.78
C PRO A 254 4.34 -21.36 0.25
N TYR A 255 3.18 -21.56 -0.36
CA TYR A 255 2.94 -21.55 -1.82
C TYR A 255 2.07 -20.40 -2.32
N THR A 256 1.58 -19.56 -1.42
CA THR A 256 0.80 -18.39 -1.84
C THR A 256 1.72 -17.19 -2.04
N VAL A 257 1.79 -16.74 -3.25
CA VAL A 257 2.26 -15.42 -3.65
C VAL A 257 1.26 -14.36 -3.21
#